data_920d18d02dc49b7a18ce52b50f67e57b
#
_entry.id   920d18d02dc49b7a18ce52b50f67e57b
#
_cell.length_a   1.000
_cell.length_b   1.000
_cell.length_c   1.000
_cell.angle_alpha   90.00
_cell.angle_beta   90.00
_cell.angle_gamma   90.00
#
_symmetry.space_group_name_H-M   'P 1'
#
loop_
_entity.id
_entity.type
_entity.pdbx_description
1 polymer ?
#
loop_
_entity_poly.entity_id
_entity_poly.type
_entity_poly.pdbx_seq_one_letter_code
_entity_poly.pdbx_strand_id
1 'polypeptide(L)'
;MRIADVLRNKGPAVVTVDPAMPVSTLIGELARHNVGALVVTENDAVVGIVTERDVVRRIHERGPDILNARVVDIMTTSVFTCLPTDTVDSLAETMTERRIRHLPVIVDGQLVGIVSIGDVVKSRIGELQTERDQLESYIDHG
;
A
#
# COMPACT_ATOMS: atom_id res chain seq x y z
N MET A 1 -3.68 -10.14 14.26
CA MET A 1 -2.39 -10.06 13.54
C MET A 1 -1.94 -8.61 13.46
N ARG A 2 -0.67 -8.35 13.65
CA ARG A 2 -0.08 -7.01 13.57
C ARG A 2 0.53 -6.77 12.20
N ILE A 3 0.71 -5.52 11.86
CA ILE A 3 1.30 -5.13 10.58
C ILE A 3 2.73 -5.67 10.41
N ALA A 4 3.50 -5.76 11.51
CA ALA A 4 4.82 -6.39 11.47
C ALA A 4 4.78 -7.81 10.90
N ASP A 5 3.74 -8.57 11.20
CA ASP A 5 3.57 -9.95 10.69
C ASP A 5 3.30 -9.95 9.18
N VAL A 6 2.48 -9.01 8.72
CA VAL A 6 2.17 -8.85 7.29
C VAL A 6 3.45 -8.53 6.51
N LEU A 7 4.24 -7.58 7.01
CA LEU A 7 5.49 -7.17 6.36
C LEU A 7 6.51 -8.31 6.32
N ARG A 8 6.57 -9.12 7.36
CA ARG A 8 7.45 -10.28 7.43
C ARG A 8 7.10 -11.29 6.33
N ASN A 9 5.82 -11.49 6.08
CA ASN A 9 5.35 -12.40 5.04
C ASN A 9 5.54 -11.85 3.62
N LYS A 10 5.46 -10.52 3.45
CA LYS A 10 5.69 -9.86 2.17
C LYS A 10 7.17 -9.83 1.78
N GLY A 11 8.06 -9.81 2.76
CA GLY A 11 9.47 -9.56 2.57
C GLY A 11 9.85 -8.08 2.66
N PRO A 12 11.15 -7.75 2.67
CA PRO A 12 11.65 -6.41 2.98
C PRO A 12 11.64 -5.44 1.79
N ALA A 13 11.36 -5.91 0.58
CA ALA A 13 11.47 -5.06 -0.61
C ALA A 13 10.35 -4.02 -0.65
N VAL A 14 10.73 -2.74 -0.72
CA VAL A 14 9.80 -1.62 -0.92
C VAL A 14 10.27 -0.85 -2.15
N VAL A 15 9.40 -0.73 -3.15
CA VAL A 15 9.68 0.04 -4.35
C VAL A 15 9.21 1.47 -4.14
N THR A 16 10.10 2.42 -4.36
CA THR A 16 9.81 3.85 -4.27
C THR A 16 10.12 4.53 -5.59
N VAL A 17 9.55 5.70 -5.78
CA VAL A 17 9.79 6.53 -6.98
C VAL A 17 10.21 7.93 -6.56
N ASP A 18 10.91 8.61 -7.45
CA ASP A 18 11.38 9.97 -7.26
C ASP A 18 10.29 10.96 -7.70
N PRO A 19 10.13 12.12 -7.01
CA PRO A 19 9.15 13.13 -7.41
C PRO A 19 9.34 13.67 -8.82
N ALA A 20 10.57 13.66 -9.33
CA ALA A 20 10.89 14.17 -10.66
C ALA A 20 10.63 13.15 -11.78
N MET A 21 10.30 11.91 -11.43
CA MET A 21 10.03 10.86 -12.44
C MET A 21 8.87 11.27 -13.34
N PRO A 22 8.99 11.10 -14.68
CA PRO A 22 7.86 11.32 -15.59
C PRO A 22 6.70 10.36 -15.29
N VAL A 23 5.48 10.83 -15.46
CA VAL A 23 4.28 9.99 -15.25
C VAL A 23 4.28 8.78 -16.18
N SER A 24 4.75 8.92 -17.42
CA SER A 24 4.88 7.79 -18.34
C SER A 24 5.77 6.67 -17.77
N THR A 25 6.88 7.04 -17.13
CA THR A 25 7.77 6.08 -16.47
C THR A 25 7.10 5.46 -15.24
N LEU A 26 6.39 6.27 -14.45
CA LEU A 26 5.62 5.78 -13.31
C LEU A 26 4.63 4.69 -13.71
N ILE A 27 3.90 4.89 -14.79
CA ILE A 27 2.93 3.90 -15.30
C ILE A 27 3.65 2.58 -15.59
N GLY A 28 4.80 2.63 -16.19
CA GLY A 28 5.64 1.45 -16.42
C GLY A 28 6.06 0.76 -15.14
N GLU A 29 6.42 1.52 -14.11
CA GLU A 29 6.79 0.97 -12.80
C GLU A 29 5.60 0.29 -12.10
N LEU A 30 4.42 0.90 -12.13
CA LEU A 30 3.20 0.30 -11.60
C LEU A 30 2.90 -1.04 -12.29
N ALA A 31 2.99 -1.07 -13.61
CA ALA A 31 2.74 -2.27 -14.39
C ALA A 31 3.80 -3.35 -14.15
N ARG A 32 5.08 -2.98 -14.14
CA ARG A 32 6.19 -3.92 -13.96
C ARG A 32 6.15 -4.61 -12.60
N HIS A 33 5.83 -3.86 -11.55
CA HIS A 33 5.73 -4.40 -10.19
C HIS A 33 4.36 -4.98 -9.86
N ASN A 34 3.39 -4.82 -10.76
CA ASN A 34 2.00 -5.27 -10.58
C ASN A 34 1.40 -4.75 -9.27
N VAL A 35 1.54 -3.46 -9.05
CA VAL A 35 1.03 -2.78 -7.84
C VAL A 35 0.14 -1.60 -8.25
N GLY A 36 -0.77 -1.21 -7.36
CA GLY A 36 -1.68 -0.09 -7.58
C GLY A 36 -1.21 1.24 -7.02
N ALA A 37 -0.09 1.25 -6.29
CA ALA A 37 0.45 2.45 -5.68
C ALA A 37 1.94 2.32 -5.44
N LEU A 38 2.64 3.46 -5.48
CA LEU A 38 4.06 3.56 -5.14
C LEU A 38 4.28 4.74 -4.20
N VAL A 39 5.15 4.56 -3.23
CA VAL A 39 5.54 5.62 -2.30
C VAL A 39 6.56 6.52 -2.99
N VAL A 40 6.37 7.82 -2.85
CA VAL A 40 7.27 8.84 -3.41
C VAL A 40 8.22 9.28 -2.31
N THR A 41 9.52 9.15 -2.55
CA THR A 41 10.55 9.53 -1.60
C THR A 41 11.52 10.54 -2.21
N GLU A 42 12.00 11.44 -1.36
CA GLU A 42 13.04 12.41 -1.70
C GLU A 42 14.00 12.47 -0.51
N ASN A 43 15.30 12.25 -0.76
CA ASN A 43 16.31 12.21 0.29
C ASN A 43 15.91 11.23 1.43
N ASP A 44 15.43 10.05 1.05
CA ASP A 44 14.99 8.97 1.95
C ASP A 44 13.76 9.30 2.81
N ALA A 45 13.13 10.45 2.61
CA ALA A 45 11.91 10.84 3.29
C ALA A 45 10.69 10.63 2.39
N VAL A 46 9.60 10.15 2.97
CA VAL A 46 8.32 10.02 2.25
C VAL A 46 7.74 11.41 2.02
N VAL A 47 7.55 11.79 0.77
CA VAL A 47 6.96 13.08 0.39
C VAL A 47 5.57 12.94 -0.21
N GLY A 48 5.16 11.75 -0.57
CA GLY A 48 3.85 11.50 -1.12
C GLY A 48 3.60 10.03 -1.42
N ILE A 49 2.42 9.78 -1.96
CA ILE A 49 2.04 8.48 -2.51
C ILE A 49 1.34 8.75 -3.85
N VAL A 50 1.58 7.90 -4.83
CA VAL A 50 0.95 8.01 -6.13
C VAL A 50 0.30 6.67 -6.48
N THR A 51 -0.96 6.74 -6.91
CA THR A 51 -1.77 5.56 -7.19
C THR A 51 -2.22 5.55 -8.65
N GLU A 52 -2.62 4.36 -9.12
CA GLU A 52 -3.26 4.27 -10.45
C GLU A 52 -4.53 5.12 -10.52
N ARG A 53 -5.24 5.33 -9.40
CA ARG A 53 -6.39 6.24 -9.35
C ARG A 53 -5.98 7.69 -9.59
N ASP A 54 -4.83 8.14 -9.06
CA ASP A 54 -4.30 9.48 -9.33
C ASP A 54 -4.06 9.66 -10.82
N VAL A 55 -3.48 8.68 -11.48
CA VAL A 55 -3.22 8.70 -12.92
C VAL A 55 -4.52 8.80 -13.71
N VAL A 56 -5.50 7.95 -13.39
CA VAL A 56 -6.79 7.94 -14.08
C VAL A 56 -7.52 9.28 -13.93
N ARG A 57 -7.56 9.84 -12.73
CA ARG A 57 -8.22 11.12 -12.46
C ARG A 57 -7.56 12.25 -13.22
N ARG A 58 -6.23 12.28 -13.27
CA ARG A 58 -5.49 13.35 -13.95
C ARG A 58 -5.62 13.25 -15.46
N ILE A 59 -5.65 12.04 -16.01
CA ILE A 59 -5.93 11.86 -17.45
C ILE A 59 -7.32 12.38 -17.78
N HIS A 60 -8.30 12.09 -16.94
CA HIS A 60 -9.67 12.58 -17.12
C HIS A 60 -9.74 14.13 -17.10
N GLU A 61 -9.02 14.76 -16.18
CA GLU A 61 -9.03 16.21 -16.00
C GLU A 61 -8.22 16.97 -17.05
N ARG A 62 -7.06 16.43 -17.44
CA ARG A 62 -6.03 17.15 -18.22
C ARG A 62 -5.70 16.51 -19.56
N GLY A 63 -6.20 15.30 -19.83
CA GLY A 63 -5.91 14.58 -21.06
C GLY A 63 -4.52 13.94 -21.08
N PRO A 64 -4.07 13.49 -22.29
CA PRO A 64 -2.85 12.71 -22.42
C PRO A 64 -1.57 13.48 -22.11
N ASP A 65 -1.60 14.80 -22.05
CA ASP A 65 -0.43 15.60 -21.69
C ASP A 65 0.12 15.27 -20.31
N ILE A 66 -0.70 14.66 -19.45
CA ILE A 66 -0.27 14.21 -18.12
C ILE A 66 0.90 13.24 -18.19
N LEU A 67 1.07 12.50 -19.28
CA LEU A 67 2.17 11.57 -19.45
C LEU A 67 3.54 12.25 -19.43
N ASN A 68 3.58 13.54 -19.78
CA ASN A 68 4.79 14.35 -19.78
C ASN A 68 4.98 15.12 -18.47
N ALA A 69 4.00 15.10 -17.57
CA ALA A 69 4.12 15.68 -16.23
C ALA A 69 5.01 14.80 -15.36
N ARG A 70 5.37 15.30 -14.18
CA ARG A 70 6.15 14.56 -13.20
C ARG A 70 5.27 14.00 -12.09
N VAL A 71 5.78 13.01 -11.39
CA VAL A 71 5.08 12.39 -10.24
C VAL A 71 4.66 13.45 -9.23
N VAL A 72 5.52 14.42 -8.93
CA VAL A 72 5.21 15.50 -7.98
C VAL A 72 3.95 16.28 -8.35
N ASP A 73 3.63 16.36 -9.65
CA ASP A 73 2.48 17.11 -10.13
C ASP A 73 1.14 16.40 -9.89
N ILE A 74 1.18 15.09 -9.65
CA ILE A 74 -0.03 14.26 -9.51
C ILE A 74 -0.13 13.51 -8.18
N MET A 75 0.95 13.41 -7.43
CA MET A 75 0.97 12.65 -6.17
C MET A 75 0.08 13.25 -5.09
N THR A 76 -0.35 12.43 -4.16
CA THR A 76 -1.03 12.85 -2.95
C THR A 76 0.02 13.11 -1.87
N THR A 77 -0.01 14.30 -1.27
CA THR A 77 0.96 14.71 -0.24
C THR A 77 0.49 14.46 1.19
N SER A 78 -0.84 14.44 1.39
CA SER A 78 -1.45 14.10 2.69
C SER A 78 -1.49 12.60 2.84
N VAL A 79 -0.37 11.99 3.24
CA VAL A 79 -0.22 10.53 3.30
C VAL A 79 -0.64 10.03 4.68
N PHE A 80 -1.61 9.12 4.72
CA PHE A 80 -1.92 8.36 5.92
C PHE A 80 -0.90 7.24 6.06
N THR A 81 -0.35 7.08 7.25
CA THR A 81 0.68 6.10 7.54
C THR A 81 0.26 5.20 8.70
N CYS A 82 0.99 4.11 8.90
CA CYS A 82 0.75 3.22 10.02
C CYS A 82 2.09 2.75 10.63
N LEU A 83 1.97 2.06 11.76
CA LEU A 83 3.10 1.51 12.50
C LEU A 83 3.08 -0.01 12.43
N PRO A 84 4.24 -0.67 12.56
CA PRO A 84 4.30 -2.14 12.65
C PRO A 84 3.49 -2.72 13.80
N THR A 85 3.29 -1.94 14.87
CA THR A 85 2.51 -2.34 16.05
C THR A 85 1.00 -2.21 15.86
N ASP A 86 0.54 -1.54 14.80
CA ASP A 86 -0.88 -1.46 14.49
C ASP A 86 -1.42 -2.82 14.11
N THR A 87 -2.72 -3.03 14.34
CA THR A 87 -3.39 -4.27 13.98
C THR A 87 -3.93 -4.21 12.57
N VAL A 88 -4.05 -5.37 11.94
CA VAL A 88 -4.68 -5.50 10.61
C VAL A 88 -6.12 -4.97 10.65
N ASP A 89 -6.85 -5.27 11.72
CA ASP A 89 -8.23 -4.81 11.87
C ASP A 89 -8.34 -3.28 11.93
N SER A 90 -7.42 -2.61 12.64
CA SER A 90 -7.42 -1.14 12.70
C SER A 90 -7.11 -0.52 11.33
N LEU A 91 -6.22 -1.14 10.55
CA LEU A 91 -5.94 -0.69 9.19
C LEU A 91 -7.13 -0.89 8.26
N ALA A 92 -7.84 -2.00 8.39
CA ALA A 92 -9.06 -2.26 7.61
C ALA A 92 -10.10 -1.16 7.85
N GLU A 93 -10.28 -0.74 9.10
CA GLU A 93 -11.17 0.36 9.46
C GLU A 93 -10.73 1.67 8.83
N THR A 94 -9.44 2.01 8.95
CA THR A 94 -8.87 3.24 8.36
C THR A 94 -9.05 3.26 6.85
N MET A 95 -8.74 2.16 6.19
CA MET A 95 -8.90 2.04 4.73
C MET A 95 -10.35 2.24 4.30
N THR A 96 -11.29 1.68 5.05
CA THR A 96 -12.72 1.79 4.79
C THR A 96 -13.21 3.23 5.00
N GLU A 97 -12.89 3.83 6.14
CA GLU A 97 -13.34 5.18 6.51
C GLU A 97 -12.75 6.24 5.58
N ARG A 98 -11.46 6.12 5.26
CA ARG A 98 -10.73 7.10 4.43
C ARG A 98 -10.79 6.79 2.95
N ARG A 99 -11.35 5.64 2.56
CA ARG A 99 -11.43 5.17 1.17
C ARG A 99 -10.06 5.12 0.49
N ILE A 100 -9.07 4.66 1.24
CA ILE A 100 -7.70 4.45 0.75
C ILE A 100 -7.38 2.97 0.78
N ARG A 101 -6.51 2.52 -0.12
CA ARG A 101 -6.18 1.10 -0.29
C ARG A 101 -4.73 0.77 0.02
N HIS A 102 -3.95 1.78 0.38
CA HIS A 102 -2.52 1.63 0.60
C HIS A 102 -2.09 2.53 1.75
N LEU A 103 -1.31 1.98 2.67
CA LEU A 103 -0.77 2.71 3.81
C LEU A 103 0.73 2.41 3.93
N PRO A 104 1.59 3.42 3.79
CA PRO A 104 3.00 3.26 4.10
C PRO A 104 3.20 3.00 5.59
N VAL A 105 4.15 2.13 5.89
CA VAL A 105 4.56 1.82 7.26
C VAL A 105 5.85 2.60 7.54
N ILE A 106 5.81 3.50 8.52
CA ILE A 106 6.93 4.39 8.84
C ILE A 106 7.30 4.22 10.31
N VAL A 107 8.60 4.05 10.56
CA VAL A 107 9.18 3.96 11.90
C VAL A 107 10.31 4.98 12.00
N ASP A 108 10.22 5.87 12.97
CA ASP A 108 11.25 6.93 13.20
C ASP A 108 11.60 7.70 11.91
N GLY A 109 10.57 8.03 11.12
CA GLY A 109 10.74 8.77 9.89
C GLY A 109 11.22 7.93 8.70
N GLN A 110 11.44 6.63 8.88
CA GLN A 110 11.93 5.73 7.83
C GLN A 110 10.80 4.85 7.29
N LEU A 111 10.73 4.74 5.97
CA LEU A 111 9.80 3.83 5.29
C LEU A 111 10.30 2.40 5.45
N VAL A 112 9.49 1.54 6.07
CA VAL A 112 9.84 0.12 6.27
C VAL A 112 8.97 -0.82 5.46
N GLY A 113 7.89 -0.33 4.87
CA GLY A 113 7.01 -1.15 4.04
C GLY A 113 5.79 -0.39 3.58
N ILE A 114 4.94 -1.09 2.84
CA ILE A 114 3.63 -0.61 2.43
C ILE A 114 2.63 -1.75 2.59
N VAL A 115 1.45 -1.45 3.11
CA VAL A 115 0.35 -2.42 3.28
C VAL A 115 -0.79 -2.02 2.36
N SER A 116 -1.26 -2.97 1.58
CA SER A 116 -2.40 -2.79 0.67
C SER A 116 -3.67 -3.44 1.23
N ILE A 117 -4.82 -3.07 0.67
CA ILE A 117 -6.08 -3.74 1.00
C ILE A 117 -6.00 -5.25 0.68
N GLY A 118 -5.27 -5.64 -0.37
CA GLY A 118 -5.04 -7.04 -0.69
C GLY A 118 -4.31 -7.79 0.42
N ASP A 119 -3.33 -7.15 1.04
CA ASP A 119 -2.60 -7.73 2.18
C ASP A 119 -3.52 -7.95 3.38
N VAL A 120 -4.41 -6.98 3.65
CA VAL A 120 -5.39 -7.05 4.74
C VAL A 120 -6.37 -8.19 4.51
N VAL A 121 -6.92 -8.31 3.30
CA VAL A 121 -7.85 -9.37 2.93
C VAL A 121 -7.18 -10.74 3.05
N LYS A 122 -5.97 -10.88 2.53
CA LYS A 122 -5.20 -12.14 2.59
C LYS A 122 -4.94 -12.57 4.04
N SER A 123 -4.58 -11.62 4.89
CA SER A 123 -4.36 -11.86 6.32
C SER A 123 -5.65 -12.33 7.01
N ARG A 124 -6.78 -11.68 6.72
CA ARG A 124 -8.07 -12.05 7.32
C ARG A 124 -8.53 -13.44 6.89
N ILE A 125 -8.38 -13.76 5.61
CA ILE A 125 -8.69 -15.10 5.09
C ILE A 125 -7.84 -16.15 5.79
N GLY A 126 -6.54 -15.91 5.96
CA GLY A 126 -5.64 -16.82 6.67
C GLY A 126 -6.06 -17.06 8.12
N GLU A 127 -6.46 -16.02 8.84
CA GLU A 127 -6.97 -16.14 10.22
C GLU A 127 -8.23 -16.99 10.28
N LEU A 128 -9.18 -16.77 9.37
CA LEU A 128 -10.44 -17.52 9.32
C LEU A 128 -10.20 -18.99 8.99
N GLN A 129 -9.27 -19.30 8.10
CA GLN A 129 -8.89 -20.68 7.79
C GLN A 129 -8.28 -21.38 8.99
N THR A 130 -7.43 -20.70 9.74
CA THR A 130 -6.81 -21.23 10.96
C THR A 130 -7.88 -21.53 12.02
N GLU A 131 -8.82 -20.60 12.24
CA GLU A 131 -9.94 -20.81 13.16
C GLU A 131 -10.77 -22.04 12.76
N ARG A 132 -11.08 -22.17 11.48
CA ARG A 132 -11.81 -23.32 10.95
C ARG A 132 -11.08 -24.63 11.21
N ASP A 133 -9.78 -24.67 10.90
CA ASP A 133 -8.95 -25.86 11.07
C ASP A 133 -8.86 -26.27 12.55
N GLN A 134 -8.76 -25.29 13.45
CA GLN A 134 -8.76 -25.55 14.89
C GLN A 134 -10.09 -26.14 15.37
N LEU A 135 -11.22 -25.62 14.88
CA LEU A 135 -12.54 -26.14 15.22
C LEU A 135 -12.76 -27.55 14.70
N GLU A 136 -12.34 -27.82 13.46
CA GLU A 136 -12.41 -29.16 12.88
C GLU A 136 -11.58 -30.15 13.67
N SER A 137 -10.36 -29.79 14.06
CA SER A 137 -9.49 -30.60 14.88
C SER A 137 -10.12 -30.89 16.26
N TYR A 138 -10.75 -29.90 16.89
CA TYR A 138 -11.44 -30.05 18.15
C TYR A 138 -12.62 -31.03 18.03
N ILE A 139 -13.40 -30.92 16.97
CA ILE A 139 -14.55 -31.81 16.73
C ILE A 139 -14.06 -33.24 16.49
N ASP A 140 -13.00 -33.45 15.70
CA ASP A 140 -12.45 -34.77 15.37
C ASP A 140 -11.85 -35.47 16.59
N HIS A 141 -11.34 -34.72 17.57
CA HIS A 141 -10.68 -35.26 18.77
C HIS A 141 -11.56 -35.18 20.02
N GLY A 142 -12.68 -34.51 19.91
CA GLY A 142 -13.62 -34.35 21.00
C GLY A 142 -14.71 -35.36 21.00
#